data_25821ea534724af1fb79a3d7db108b8d
#
_entry.id   25821ea534724af1fb79a3d7db108b8d
#
_cell.length_a   1.000
_cell.length_b   1.000
_cell.length_c   1.000
_cell.angle_alpha   90.00
_cell.angle_beta   90.00
_cell.angle_gamma   90.00
#
_symmetry.space_group_name_H-M   'P 1'
#
loop_
_entity.id
_entity.type
_entity.pdbx_description
1 polymer ?
#
loop_
_entity_poly.entity_id
_entity_poly.type
_entity_poly.pdbx_seq_one_letter_code
_entity_poly.pdbx_strand_id
1 'polypeptide(L)'
;MIDLVPYDAMRHRSDVREVLANNGWEARYIEGQLAGLDVLSDDPLPGTRGRVCVSEAEHRLSGFVCVEYRGWNRLGQLQGLAVDPALKRRGIASALVRRAEGFVRLEGGRGLYVDTPITNEIGCGFYEALGYRQAYIMPEYYDEGLDGVTYLKLFPKQETPYSP
;
A
#
# COMPACT_ATOMS: atom_id res chain seq x y z
N MET A 1 -9.12 8.02 17.50
CA MET A 1 -8.67 6.63 17.17
C MET A 1 -8.86 6.42 15.69
N ILE A 2 -7.87 5.85 14.98
CA ILE A 2 -7.98 5.55 13.54
C ILE A 2 -8.68 4.20 13.43
N ASP A 3 -9.84 4.17 12.79
CA ASP A 3 -10.57 2.93 12.57
C ASP A 3 -10.18 2.34 11.21
N LEU A 4 -9.68 1.10 11.21
CA LEU A 4 -9.24 0.38 10.02
C LEU A 4 -10.13 -0.83 9.80
N VAL A 5 -10.86 -0.82 8.69
CA VAL A 5 -11.80 -1.87 8.31
C VAL A 5 -11.45 -2.50 6.96
N PRO A 6 -11.91 -3.74 6.68
CA PRO A 6 -11.77 -4.32 5.36
C PRO A 6 -12.49 -3.49 4.29
N TYR A 7 -11.92 -3.45 3.10
CA TYR A 7 -12.55 -2.82 1.94
C TYR A 7 -13.80 -3.59 1.50
N ASP A 8 -14.86 -2.85 1.22
CA ASP A 8 -16.08 -3.31 0.59
C ASP A 8 -16.35 -2.45 -0.66
N ALA A 9 -16.35 -3.08 -1.84
CA ALA A 9 -16.45 -2.36 -3.11
C ALA A 9 -17.74 -1.55 -3.22
N MET A 10 -18.86 -2.10 -2.75
CA MET A 10 -20.15 -1.41 -2.83
C MET A 10 -20.20 -0.15 -1.95
N ARG A 11 -19.52 -0.21 -0.82
CA ARG A 11 -19.49 0.88 0.15
C ARG A 11 -18.38 1.90 -0.13
N HIS A 12 -17.19 1.44 -0.52
CA HIS A 12 -15.98 2.26 -0.49
C HIS A 12 -15.45 2.69 -1.86
N ARG A 13 -15.86 2.00 -2.96
CA ARG A 13 -15.26 2.24 -4.29
C ARG A 13 -15.39 3.69 -4.74
N SER A 14 -16.54 4.31 -4.52
CA SER A 14 -16.77 5.72 -4.89
C SER A 14 -15.88 6.67 -4.07
N ASP A 15 -15.72 6.39 -2.78
CA ASP A 15 -14.90 7.21 -1.90
C ASP A 15 -13.40 7.08 -2.23
N VAL A 16 -12.96 5.87 -2.59
CA VAL A 16 -11.58 5.67 -3.07
C VAL A 16 -11.31 6.50 -4.32
N ARG A 17 -12.23 6.50 -5.28
CA ARG A 17 -12.14 7.33 -6.48
C ARG A 17 -12.00 8.80 -6.13
N GLU A 18 -12.81 9.30 -5.20
CA GLU A 18 -12.78 10.69 -4.75
C GLU A 18 -11.44 11.03 -4.07
N VAL A 19 -10.95 10.18 -3.19
CA VAL A 19 -9.65 10.36 -2.52
C VAL A 19 -8.50 10.43 -3.53
N LEU A 20 -8.50 9.58 -4.54
CA LEU A 20 -7.47 9.60 -5.58
C LEU A 20 -7.56 10.85 -6.44
N ALA A 21 -8.76 11.25 -6.85
CA ALA A 21 -8.98 12.48 -7.61
C ALA A 21 -8.56 13.72 -6.81
N ASN A 22 -8.88 13.78 -5.53
CA ASN A 22 -8.48 14.86 -4.62
C ASN A 22 -6.96 14.93 -4.41
N ASN A 23 -6.25 13.81 -4.59
CA ASN A 23 -4.79 13.76 -4.60
C ASN A 23 -4.17 14.11 -5.96
N GLY A 24 -4.98 14.48 -6.96
CA GLY A 24 -4.50 14.89 -8.28
C GLY A 24 -4.12 13.74 -9.21
N TRP A 25 -4.59 12.52 -8.94
CA TRP A 25 -4.34 11.38 -9.82
C TRP A 25 -5.08 11.54 -11.15
N GLU A 26 -4.41 11.20 -12.24
CA GLU A 26 -5.04 11.15 -13.57
C GLU A 26 -6.04 9.99 -13.66
N ALA A 27 -7.09 10.16 -14.47
CA ALA A 27 -8.17 9.19 -14.61
C ALA A 27 -7.68 7.76 -14.93
N ARG A 28 -6.68 7.61 -15.79
CA ARG A 28 -6.11 6.31 -16.17
C ARG A 28 -5.51 5.55 -14.99
N TYR A 29 -4.84 6.26 -14.08
CA TYR A 29 -4.29 5.66 -12.86
C TYR A 29 -5.37 5.33 -11.84
N ILE A 30 -6.39 6.18 -11.73
CA ILE A 30 -7.55 5.91 -10.86
C ILE A 30 -8.27 4.65 -11.31
N GLU A 31 -8.58 4.51 -12.59
CA GLU A 31 -9.26 3.31 -13.11
C GLU A 31 -8.40 2.05 -12.94
N GLY A 32 -7.11 2.13 -13.19
CA GLY A 32 -6.18 1.02 -12.95
C GLY A 32 -6.12 0.62 -11.47
N GLN A 33 -6.10 1.59 -10.57
CA GLN A 33 -6.10 1.32 -9.13
C GLN A 33 -7.40 0.65 -8.66
N LEU A 34 -8.55 1.14 -9.12
CA LEU A 34 -9.85 0.57 -8.76
C LEU A 34 -10.00 -0.86 -9.27
N ALA A 35 -9.56 -1.14 -10.50
CA ALA A 35 -9.54 -2.51 -11.03
C ALA A 35 -8.64 -3.44 -10.20
N GLY A 36 -7.48 -2.94 -9.77
CA GLY A 36 -6.58 -3.67 -8.87
C GLY A 36 -7.20 -3.98 -7.51
N LEU A 37 -7.96 -3.05 -6.93
CA LEU A 37 -8.66 -3.28 -5.67
C LEU A 37 -9.68 -4.42 -5.79
N ASP A 38 -10.44 -4.45 -6.87
CA ASP A 38 -11.44 -5.50 -7.11
C ASP A 38 -10.76 -6.87 -7.19
N VAL A 39 -9.65 -6.98 -7.94
CA VAL A 39 -8.88 -8.24 -8.06
C VAL A 39 -8.31 -8.69 -6.71
N LEU A 40 -7.71 -7.77 -5.94
CA LEU A 40 -7.08 -8.10 -4.66
C LEU A 40 -8.09 -8.50 -3.58
N SER A 41 -9.35 -8.01 -3.69
CA SER A 41 -10.41 -8.34 -2.75
C SER A 41 -10.96 -9.75 -2.93
N ASP A 42 -10.88 -10.30 -4.15
CA ASP A 42 -11.51 -11.56 -4.55
C ASP A 42 -10.57 -12.77 -4.53
N ASP A 43 -9.42 -12.68 -3.86
CA ASP A 43 -8.43 -13.74 -3.74
C ASP A 43 -7.85 -14.15 -5.12
N PRO A 44 -6.92 -13.39 -5.63
CA PRO A 44 -6.57 -13.41 -7.05
C PRO A 44 -5.81 -14.68 -7.43
N LEU A 45 -4.67 -14.89 -7.52
CA LEU A 45 -3.96 -16.01 -8.16
C LEU A 45 -3.44 -17.04 -7.14
N PRO A 46 -3.31 -18.32 -7.50
CA PRO A 46 -2.63 -19.32 -6.66
C PRO A 46 -1.25 -18.86 -6.20
N GLY A 47 -0.97 -18.96 -4.90
CA GLY A 47 0.30 -18.54 -4.31
C GLY A 47 0.41 -17.03 -4.02
N THR A 48 -0.65 -16.27 -4.29
CA THR A 48 -0.77 -14.87 -3.89
C THR A 48 -1.90 -14.68 -2.88
N ARG A 49 -1.79 -13.64 -2.07
CA ARG A 49 -2.84 -13.20 -1.15
C ARG A 49 -2.95 -11.69 -1.24
N GLY A 50 -4.18 -11.20 -1.38
CA GLY A 50 -4.47 -9.77 -1.39
C GLY A 50 -5.11 -9.31 -0.10
N ARG A 51 -4.86 -8.08 0.27
CA ARG A 51 -5.56 -7.40 1.35
C ARG A 51 -5.78 -5.95 0.98
N VAL A 52 -7.04 -5.52 1.11
CA VAL A 52 -7.40 -4.11 0.99
C VAL A 52 -8.02 -3.65 2.31
N CYS A 53 -7.49 -2.58 2.85
CA CYS A 53 -7.93 -2.01 4.11
C CYS A 53 -8.20 -0.52 3.94
N VAL A 54 -9.25 -0.03 4.55
CA VAL A 54 -9.62 1.39 4.52
C VAL A 54 -9.62 1.97 5.92
N SER A 55 -9.32 3.25 6.01
CA SER A 55 -9.54 4.06 7.20
C SER A 55 -10.83 4.84 7.05
N GLU A 56 -11.68 4.78 8.05
CA GLU A 56 -12.94 5.53 8.10
C GLU A 56 -12.91 6.60 9.17
N ALA A 57 -13.49 7.75 8.86
CA ALA A 57 -13.78 8.82 9.80
C ALA A 57 -15.19 9.34 9.51
N GLU A 58 -16.04 9.42 10.54
CA GLU A 58 -17.41 9.92 10.42
C GLU A 58 -18.23 9.24 9.29
N HIS A 59 -18.08 7.90 9.16
CA HIS A 59 -18.72 7.07 8.13
C HIS A 59 -18.27 7.32 6.69
N ARG A 60 -17.18 8.05 6.48
CA ARG A 60 -16.55 8.25 5.17
C ARG A 60 -15.13 7.68 5.16
N LEU A 61 -14.72 7.21 4.00
CA LEU A 61 -13.36 6.74 3.80
C LEU A 61 -12.38 7.92 3.87
N SER A 62 -11.40 7.81 4.75
CA SER A 62 -10.32 8.81 4.91
C SER A 62 -9.03 8.40 4.22
N GLY A 63 -8.87 7.12 3.90
CA GLY A 63 -7.72 6.58 3.21
C GLY A 63 -7.84 5.09 2.98
N PHE A 64 -6.97 4.55 2.15
CA PHE A 64 -6.91 3.11 1.87
C PHE A 64 -5.48 2.64 1.65
N VAL A 65 -5.28 1.35 1.81
CA VAL A 65 -4.06 0.63 1.41
C VAL A 65 -4.46 -0.68 0.76
N CYS A 66 -3.74 -1.06 -0.28
CA CYS A 66 -3.83 -2.41 -0.82
C CYS A 66 -2.44 -3.03 -0.94
N VAL A 67 -2.36 -4.31 -0.59
CA VAL A 67 -1.12 -5.08 -0.56
C VAL A 67 -1.35 -6.46 -1.16
N GLU A 68 -0.40 -6.91 -1.95
CA GLU A 68 -0.34 -8.25 -2.49
C GLU A 68 0.86 -8.98 -1.88
N TYR A 69 0.63 -10.14 -1.29
CA TYR A 69 1.67 -11.03 -0.80
C TYR A 69 1.92 -12.15 -1.79
N ARG A 70 3.18 -12.44 -2.08
CA ARG A 70 3.61 -13.53 -2.96
C ARG A 70 4.41 -14.56 -2.18
N GLY A 71 3.93 -15.80 -2.17
CA GLY A 71 4.55 -16.88 -1.40
C GLY A 71 5.92 -17.31 -1.92
N TRP A 72 6.18 -17.20 -3.25
CA TRP A 72 7.41 -17.70 -3.85
C TRP A 72 8.68 -16.97 -3.37
N ASN A 73 8.61 -15.68 -3.09
CA ASN A 73 9.73 -14.89 -2.55
C ASN A 73 9.44 -14.36 -1.14
N ARG A 74 8.23 -14.58 -0.62
CA ARG A 74 7.75 -14.13 0.68
C ARG A 74 7.82 -12.61 0.87
N LEU A 75 7.58 -11.85 -0.19
CA LEU A 75 7.49 -10.39 -0.14
C LEU A 75 6.05 -9.94 -0.38
N GLY A 76 5.66 -8.90 0.33
CA GLY A 76 4.50 -8.10 0.00
C GLY A 76 4.87 -6.96 -0.93
N GLN A 77 3.95 -6.60 -1.82
CA GLN A 77 4.00 -5.37 -2.58
C GLN A 77 2.84 -4.47 -2.20
N LEU A 78 3.15 -3.26 -1.81
CA LEU A 78 2.16 -2.24 -1.55
C LEU A 78 1.70 -1.70 -2.92
N GLN A 79 0.49 -2.07 -3.32
CA GLN A 79 -0.06 -1.79 -4.66
C GLN A 79 -0.75 -0.43 -4.73
N GLY A 80 -1.12 0.14 -3.59
CA GLY A 80 -1.72 1.46 -3.51
C GLY A 80 -1.85 1.94 -2.07
N LEU A 81 -1.70 3.22 -1.90
CA LEU A 81 -1.87 3.93 -0.64
C LEU A 81 -2.27 5.37 -0.94
N ALA A 82 -3.36 5.81 -0.39
CA ALA A 82 -3.73 7.23 -0.42
C ALA A 82 -4.56 7.61 0.80
N VAL A 83 -4.43 8.87 1.20
CA VAL A 83 -5.20 9.49 2.28
C VAL A 83 -5.83 10.76 1.73
N ASP A 84 -7.06 11.06 2.16
CA ASP A 84 -7.72 12.31 1.82
C ASP A 84 -6.80 13.50 2.17
N PRO A 85 -6.52 14.41 1.22
CA PRO A 85 -5.64 15.56 1.48
C PRO A 85 -6.06 16.42 2.68
N ALA A 86 -7.36 16.50 2.96
CA ALA A 86 -7.88 17.24 4.12
C ALA A 86 -7.53 16.58 5.46
N LEU A 87 -7.14 15.28 5.45
CA LEU A 87 -6.89 14.48 6.64
C LEU A 87 -5.41 14.03 6.76
N LYS A 88 -4.53 14.60 5.95
CA LYS A 88 -3.09 14.32 6.00
C LYS A 88 -2.48 14.76 7.34
N ARG A 89 -1.34 14.15 7.70
CA ARG A 89 -0.57 14.40 8.94
C ARG A 89 -1.31 14.04 10.23
N ARG A 90 -2.26 13.09 10.15
CA ARG A 90 -2.98 12.55 11.31
C ARG A 90 -2.57 11.12 11.65
N GLY A 91 -1.51 10.59 11.02
CA GLY A 91 -1.02 9.23 11.23
C GLY A 91 -1.80 8.14 10.47
N ILE A 92 -2.75 8.51 9.61
CA ILE A 92 -3.59 7.55 8.87
C ILE A 92 -2.74 6.71 7.92
N ALA A 93 -1.89 7.33 7.10
CA ALA A 93 -1.03 6.60 6.16
C ALA A 93 -0.09 5.63 6.89
N SER A 94 0.51 6.05 7.99
CA SER A 94 1.37 5.19 8.80
C SER A 94 0.61 4.00 9.40
N ALA A 95 -0.62 4.21 9.87
CA ALA A 95 -1.47 3.14 10.39
C ALA A 95 -1.84 2.13 9.30
N LEU A 96 -2.18 2.60 8.10
CA LEU A 96 -2.47 1.76 6.95
C LEU A 96 -1.26 0.92 6.51
N VAL A 97 -0.07 1.51 6.43
CA VAL A 97 1.16 0.76 6.09
C VAL A 97 1.47 -0.28 7.16
N ARG A 98 1.37 0.05 8.45
CA ARG A 98 1.56 -0.95 9.53
C ARG A 98 0.56 -2.09 9.45
N ARG A 99 -0.68 -1.83 9.04
CA ARG A 99 -1.67 -2.88 8.81
C ARG A 99 -1.25 -3.80 7.66
N ALA A 100 -0.74 -3.23 6.56
CA ALA A 100 -0.21 -4.01 5.44
C ALA A 100 1.01 -4.84 5.85
N GLU A 101 1.95 -4.27 6.60
CA GLU A 101 3.10 -5.01 7.16
C GLU A 101 2.65 -6.17 8.07
N GLY A 102 1.67 -5.92 8.92
CA GLY A 102 1.10 -6.95 9.80
C GLY A 102 0.48 -8.10 9.01
N PHE A 103 -0.26 -7.80 7.96
CA PHE A 103 -0.80 -8.82 7.05
C PHE A 103 0.30 -9.67 6.42
N VAL A 104 1.33 -9.04 5.87
CA VAL A 104 2.44 -9.76 5.23
C VAL A 104 3.19 -10.64 6.23
N ARG A 105 3.39 -10.17 7.47
CA ARG A 105 3.99 -10.99 8.54
C ARG A 105 3.15 -12.21 8.89
N LEU A 106 1.83 -12.04 8.99
CA LEU A 106 0.91 -13.16 9.27
C LEU A 106 0.92 -14.23 8.18
N GLU A 107 1.15 -13.84 6.92
CA GLU A 107 1.32 -14.77 5.81
C GLU A 107 2.72 -15.43 5.78
N GLY A 108 3.60 -15.11 6.70
CA GLY A 108 4.98 -15.62 6.73
C GLY A 108 5.95 -14.80 5.88
N GLY A 109 5.58 -13.56 5.54
CA GLY A 109 6.40 -12.66 4.74
C GLY A 109 7.62 -12.14 5.46
N ARG A 110 8.67 -11.85 4.68
CA ARG A 110 9.96 -11.35 5.18
C ARG A 110 10.18 -9.86 4.94
N GLY A 111 9.29 -9.21 4.20
CA GLY A 111 9.40 -7.78 3.89
C GLY A 111 8.28 -7.27 3.01
N LEU A 112 8.29 -5.97 2.82
CA LEU A 112 7.32 -5.23 2.01
C LEU A 112 8.08 -4.23 1.13
N TYR A 113 7.68 -4.11 -0.13
CA TYR A 113 8.20 -3.10 -1.04
C TYR A 113 7.09 -2.27 -1.67
N VAL A 114 7.45 -1.10 -2.16
CA VAL A 114 6.54 -0.16 -2.80
C VAL A 114 7.25 0.59 -3.92
N ASP A 115 6.54 0.78 -5.02
CA ASP A 115 6.97 1.63 -6.12
C ASP A 115 6.26 2.98 -6.06
N THR A 116 6.98 4.05 -6.33
CA THR A 116 6.43 5.40 -6.41
C THR A 116 7.18 6.20 -7.48
N PRO A 117 6.54 7.21 -8.12
CA PRO A 117 7.26 8.10 -9.00
C PRO A 117 8.44 8.77 -8.26
N ILE A 118 9.59 8.83 -8.92
CA ILE A 118 10.79 9.45 -8.32
C ILE A 118 10.56 10.92 -7.97
N THR A 119 9.62 11.58 -8.63
CA THR A 119 9.22 12.96 -8.38
C THR A 119 8.31 13.14 -7.15
N ASN A 120 7.81 12.04 -6.59
CA ASN A 120 6.99 12.06 -5.38
C ASN A 120 7.87 12.18 -4.12
N GLU A 121 8.47 13.33 -3.91
CA GLU A 121 9.39 13.58 -2.79
C GLU A 121 8.73 13.36 -1.42
N ILE A 122 7.47 13.73 -1.27
CA ILE A 122 6.70 13.53 -0.03
C ILE A 122 6.54 12.03 0.25
N GLY A 123 6.17 11.25 -0.76
CA GLY A 123 6.03 9.79 -0.63
C GLY A 123 7.37 9.11 -0.33
N CYS A 124 8.43 9.49 -1.02
CA CYS A 124 9.78 8.97 -0.76
C CYS A 124 10.20 9.22 0.70
N GLY A 125 10.08 10.45 1.18
CA GLY A 125 10.41 10.80 2.56
C GLY A 125 9.52 10.08 3.58
N PHE A 126 8.25 9.85 3.26
CA PHE A 126 7.33 9.09 4.10
C PHE A 126 7.81 7.63 4.27
N TYR A 127 8.17 6.96 3.18
CA TYR A 127 8.66 5.57 3.26
C TYR A 127 10.01 5.48 3.98
N GLU A 128 10.93 6.40 3.73
CA GLU A 128 12.21 6.47 4.46
C GLU A 128 11.99 6.63 5.97
N ALA A 129 11.07 7.48 6.38
CA ALA A 129 10.71 7.68 7.79
C ALA A 129 10.13 6.41 8.44
N LEU A 130 9.50 5.52 7.68
CA LEU A 130 8.99 4.23 8.15
C LEU A 130 10.04 3.12 8.13
N GLY A 131 11.29 3.41 7.75
CA GLY A 131 12.39 2.45 7.73
C GLY A 131 12.56 1.70 6.40
N TYR A 132 11.89 2.14 5.34
CA TYR A 132 12.13 1.65 3.99
C TYR A 132 13.41 2.25 3.42
N ARG A 133 14.12 1.49 2.61
CA ARG A 133 15.33 1.94 1.90
C ARG A 133 15.14 1.83 0.40
N GLN A 134 15.71 2.78 -0.33
CA GLN A 134 15.73 2.73 -1.78
C GLN A 134 16.45 1.46 -2.24
N ALA A 135 15.78 0.63 -3.04
CA ALA A 135 16.32 -0.61 -3.58
C ALA A 135 16.87 -0.40 -4.99
N TYR A 136 16.07 0.18 -5.89
CA TYR A 136 16.48 0.48 -7.26
C TYR A 136 15.57 1.53 -7.90
N ILE A 137 16.02 2.05 -9.04
CA ILE A 137 15.27 2.96 -9.91
C ILE A 137 14.99 2.23 -11.22
N MET A 138 13.73 2.24 -11.66
CA MET A 138 13.35 1.77 -12.97
C MET A 138 13.10 2.98 -13.90
N PRO A 139 13.92 3.15 -14.95
CA PRO A 139 13.71 4.23 -15.90
C PRO A 139 12.33 4.14 -16.56
N GLU A 140 11.67 5.28 -16.68
CA GLU A 140 10.39 5.45 -17.39
C GLU A 140 9.28 4.46 -16.97
N TYR A 141 9.28 4.08 -15.70
CA TYR A 141 8.32 3.10 -15.18
C TYR A 141 6.87 3.58 -15.23
N TYR A 142 6.65 4.85 -14.95
CA TYR A 142 5.31 5.45 -14.90
C TYR A 142 4.87 6.08 -16.20
N ASP A 143 5.78 6.70 -16.93
CA ASP A 143 5.53 7.33 -18.24
C ASP A 143 6.85 7.72 -18.89
N GLU A 144 6.82 8.19 -20.13
CA GLU A 144 7.99 8.75 -20.82
C GLU A 144 8.62 9.85 -19.95
N GLY A 145 9.90 9.71 -19.63
CA GLY A 145 10.64 10.65 -18.79
C GLY A 145 10.26 10.61 -17.28
N LEU A 146 9.42 9.68 -16.86
CA LEU A 146 9.01 9.56 -15.46
C LEU A 146 9.45 8.22 -14.85
N ASP A 147 10.58 8.25 -14.17
CA ASP A 147 11.17 7.09 -13.51
C ASP A 147 10.37 6.67 -12.28
N GLY A 148 10.40 5.38 -11.98
CA GLY A 148 9.95 4.83 -10.71
C GLY A 148 11.11 4.56 -9.77
N VAL A 149 10.86 4.70 -8.48
CA VAL A 149 11.78 4.28 -7.42
C VAL A 149 11.11 3.25 -6.53
N THR A 150 11.82 2.18 -6.23
CA THR A 150 11.35 1.12 -5.33
C THR A 150 11.98 1.25 -3.97
N TYR A 151 11.15 1.26 -2.94
CA TYR A 151 11.55 1.23 -1.55
C TYR A 151 11.24 -0.14 -0.95
N LEU A 152 12.17 -0.70 -0.19
CA LEU A 152 12.08 -2.01 0.43
C LEU A 152 12.32 -1.91 1.93
N LYS A 153 11.52 -2.61 2.71
CA LYS A 153 11.74 -2.86 4.14
C LYS A 153 11.73 -4.35 4.41
N LEU A 154 12.87 -4.89 4.80
CA LEU A 154 12.96 -6.26 5.29
C LEU A 154 12.66 -6.28 6.79
N PHE A 155 11.77 -7.18 7.20
CA PHE A 155 11.43 -7.33 8.60
C PHE A 155 12.57 -7.98 9.36
N PRO A 156 12.79 -7.63 10.64
CA PRO A 156 13.75 -8.34 11.49
C PRO A 156 13.42 -9.84 11.49
N LYS A 157 14.46 -10.67 11.37
CA LYS A 157 14.28 -12.12 11.58
C LYS A 157 13.77 -12.33 12.99
N GLN A 158 12.66 -13.07 13.12
CA GLN A 158 12.27 -13.57 14.44
C GLN A 158 13.39 -14.49 14.91
N GLU A 159 14.02 -14.14 16.02
CA GLU A 159 14.86 -15.09 16.72
C GLU A 159 13.94 -16.23 17.15
N THR A 160 14.13 -17.40 16.53
CA THR A 160 13.54 -18.63 17.07
C THR A 160 14.08 -18.77 18.49
N PRO A 161 13.23 -18.88 19.52
CA PRO A 161 13.74 -19.19 20.85
C PRO A 161 14.59 -20.44 20.71
N TYR A 162 15.85 -20.34 21.12
CA TYR A 162 16.75 -21.48 21.21
C TYR A 162 16.07 -22.56 22.06
N SER A 163 15.63 -23.63 21.39
CA SER A 163 15.29 -24.88 22.09
C SER A 163 16.61 -25.66 22.25
N PRO A 164 17.07 -25.89 23.49
CA PRO A 164 18.24 -26.73 23.72
C PRO A 164 17.99 -28.20 23.32
#